data_0be376fd21ab3519056a9566f0d8a7eb
#
_entry.id   0be376fd21ab3519056a9566f0d8a7eb
#
_cell.length_a   1.000
_cell.length_b   1.000
_cell.length_c   1.000
_cell.angle_alpha   90.00
_cell.angle_beta   90.00
_cell.angle_gamma   90.00
#
_symmetry.space_group_name_H-M   'P 1'
#
loop_
_entity.id
_entity.type
_entity.pdbx_description
1 polymer ?
#
loop_
_entity_poly.entity_id
_entity_poly.type
_entity_poly.pdbx_seq_one_letter_code
_entity_poly.pdbx_strand_id
1 'polypeptide(L)'
;MGEKENAPFQLTFNGFLKVAFQGSRITSDAGLILVRELDERLGLEQIITEHLSDSRQGLNTQFTLADLLRQSVYSRLAGYEDLNDAARLSADPTFRLIGSPKIWDRGAALTSTLHWFETELLTREENLVGLMPVNRGVIGQA
;
A
#
# COMPACT_ATOMS: atom_id res chain seq x y z
N MET A 1 32.38 6.58 -23.41
CA MET A 1 31.79 6.00 -22.19
C MET A 1 30.30 5.92 -22.42
N GLY A 2 29.76 4.74 -22.56
CA GLY A 2 28.33 4.59 -22.76
C GLY A 2 27.58 4.93 -21.50
N GLU A 3 26.79 5.99 -21.52
CA GLU A 3 25.64 6.09 -20.65
C GLU A 3 24.84 4.83 -20.87
N LYS A 4 24.76 3.98 -19.82
CA LYS A 4 23.75 2.93 -19.81
C LYS A 4 22.42 3.67 -19.85
N GLU A 5 21.78 3.69 -20.99
CA GLU A 5 20.39 4.10 -21.09
C GLU A 5 19.62 3.28 -20.07
N ASN A 6 19.23 3.92 -18.98
CA ASN A 6 18.33 3.32 -18.00
C ASN A 6 16.96 3.21 -18.66
N ALA A 7 16.75 2.11 -19.39
CA ALA A 7 15.47 1.84 -20.02
C ALA A 7 14.35 1.83 -18.96
N PRO A 8 13.20 2.46 -19.23
CA PRO A 8 12.06 2.38 -18.35
C PRO A 8 11.67 0.93 -18.07
N PHE A 9 11.42 0.57 -16.82
CA PHE A 9 10.90 -0.75 -16.49
C PHE A 9 9.41 -0.73 -16.21
N GLN A 10 8.75 -1.82 -16.59
CA GLN A 10 7.32 -2.03 -16.42
C GLN A 10 7.01 -2.47 -14.99
N LEU A 11 5.99 -1.88 -14.36
CA LEU A 11 5.51 -2.29 -13.05
C LEU A 11 4.55 -3.48 -13.17
N THR A 12 4.64 -4.43 -12.22
CA THR A 12 3.80 -5.63 -12.25
C THR A 12 2.41 -5.40 -11.69
N PHE A 13 2.26 -4.50 -10.71
CA PHE A 13 0.96 -4.19 -10.13
C PHE A 13 0.08 -3.31 -11.03
N ASN A 14 0.67 -2.58 -11.95
CA ASN A 14 -0.04 -1.72 -12.90
C ASN A 14 0.70 -1.67 -14.24
N GLY A 15 0.20 -2.40 -15.22
CA GLY A 15 0.81 -2.53 -16.55
C GLY A 15 0.82 -1.25 -17.40
N PHE A 16 0.11 -0.20 -16.99
CA PHE A 16 0.14 1.10 -17.65
C PHE A 16 1.26 2.01 -17.17
N LEU A 17 1.86 1.70 -16.02
CA LEU A 17 2.94 2.48 -15.43
C LEU A 17 4.30 1.93 -15.83
N LYS A 18 5.20 2.85 -16.18
CA LYS A 18 6.61 2.57 -16.39
C LYS A 18 7.44 3.49 -15.53
N VAL A 19 8.50 2.97 -14.95
CA VAL A 19 9.46 3.75 -14.18
C VAL A 19 10.68 4.04 -15.03
N ALA A 20 11.02 5.33 -15.16
CA ALA A 20 12.21 5.79 -15.83
C ALA A 20 13.02 6.70 -14.90
N PHE A 21 14.31 6.46 -14.79
CA PHE A 21 15.22 7.29 -13.99
C PHE A 21 15.88 8.33 -14.90
N GLN A 22 15.34 9.55 -14.89
CA GLN A 22 15.78 10.63 -15.80
C GLN A 22 16.42 11.82 -15.08
N GLY A 23 16.79 11.69 -13.81
CA GLY A 23 17.44 12.75 -13.04
C GLY A 23 16.81 13.06 -11.71
N SER A 24 17.15 14.17 -11.10
CA SER A 24 17.26 14.40 -9.66
C SER A 24 16.02 14.90 -8.90
N ARG A 25 14.82 14.79 -9.42
CA ARG A 25 13.63 15.22 -8.66
C ARG A 25 12.78 14.01 -8.29
N ILE A 26 13.09 13.42 -7.13
CA ILE A 26 12.25 12.39 -6.51
C ILE A 26 11.45 13.09 -5.42
N THR A 27 10.12 13.10 -5.52
CA THR A 27 9.27 13.43 -4.39
C THR A 27 9.16 12.21 -3.49
N SER A 28 9.11 12.39 -2.17
CA SER A 28 9.01 11.28 -1.21
C SER A 28 7.80 10.38 -1.50
N ASP A 29 6.72 10.95 -1.96
CA ASP A 29 5.48 10.22 -2.21
C ASP A 29 5.55 9.39 -3.50
N ALA A 30 6.17 9.89 -4.56
CA ALA A 30 6.38 9.13 -5.78
C ALA A 30 7.27 7.89 -5.56
N GLY A 31 8.18 7.92 -4.59
CA GLY A 31 8.98 6.77 -4.18
C GLY A 31 8.16 5.58 -3.69
N LEU A 32 6.94 5.80 -3.19
CA LEU A 32 6.03 4.75 -2.78
C LEU A 32 5.60 3.82 -3.93
N ILE A 33 5.67 4.27 -5.17
CA ILE A 33 5.41 3.42 -6.35
C ILE A 33 6.42 2.27 -6.41
N LEU A 34 7.68 2.53 -6.08
CA LEU A 34 8.71 1.49 -6.00
C LEU A 34 8.49 0.55 -4.82
N VAL A 35 8.06 1.07 -3.69
CA VAL A 35 7.68 0.26 -2.52
C VAL A 35 6.49 -0.65 -2.88
N ARG A 36 5.51 -0.13 -3.62
CA ARG A 36 4.36 -0.92 -4.10
C ARG A 36 4.77 -2.03 -5.06
N GLU A 37 5.73 -1.78 -5.94
CA GLU A 37 6.29 -2.82 -6.81
C GLU A 37 6.99 -3.92 -6.01
N LEU A 38 7.73 -3.55 -4.97
CA LEU A 38 8.34 -4.52 -4.05
C LEU A 38 7.29 -5.35 -3.32
N ASP A 39 6.27 -4.70 -2.77
CA ASP A 39 5.11 -5.32 -2.13
C ASP A 39 4.46 -6.38 -3.06
N GLU A 40 4.24 -6.04 -4.34
CA GLU A 40 3.70 -6.97 -5.32
C GLU A 40 4.59 -8.20 -5.54
N ARG A 41 5.89 -7.98 -5.69
CA ARG A 41 6.87 -9.05 -5.89
C ARG A 41 7.04 -9.94 -4.68
N LEU A 42 6.90 -9.40 -3.49
CA LEU A 42 6.94 -10.14 -2.23
C LEU A 42 5.62 -10.87 -1.92
N GLY A 43 4.55 -10.58 -2.65
CA GLY A 43 3.24 -11.19 -2.43
C GLY A 43 2.57 -10.75 -1.13
N LEU A 44 2.75 -9.50 -0.73
CA LEU A 44 2.24 -8.98 0.55
C LEU A 44 0.73 -9.18 0.71
N GLU A 45 -0.05 -8.98 -0.34
CA GLU A 45 -1.50 -9.15 -0.30
C GLU A 45 -1.92 -10.57 0.07
N GLN A 46 -1.24 -11.57 -0.51
CA GLN A 46 -1.48 -12.97 -0.18
C GLN A 46 -1.12 -13.26 1.27
N ILE A 47 0.03 -12.78 1.72
CA ILE A 47 0.51 -12.95 3.10
C ILE A 47 -0.48 -12.33 4.10
N ILE A 48 -0.98 -11.15 3.82
CA ILE A 48 -2.01 -10.47 4.63
C ILE A 48 -3.29 -11.32 4.68
N THR A 49 -3.75 -11.80 3.56
CA THR A 49 -4.97 -12.61 3.46
C THR A 49 -4.85 -13.93 4.23
N GLU A 50 -3.68 -14.53 4.28
CA GLU A 50 -3.42 -15.77 5.00
C GLU A 50 -3.36 -15.58 6.52
N HIS A 51 -2.93 -14.43 7.02
CA HIS A 51 -2.61 -14.21 8.43
C HIS A 51 -3.51 -13.21 9.16
N LEU A 52 -4.23 -12.37 8.46
CA LEU A 52 -5.15 -11.42 9.06
C LEU A 52 -6.61 -11.76 8.72
N SER A 53 -7.49 -11.55 9.69
CA SER A 53 -8.92 -11.81 9.55
C SER A 53 -9.69 -10.52 9.34
N ASP A 54 -10.57 -10.52 8.34
CA ASP A 54 -11.51 -9.46 8.07
C ASP A 54 -12.92 -9.91 8.48
N SER A 55 -13.44 -9.33 9.53
CA SER A 55 -14.77 -9.67 10.03
C SER A 55 -15.91 -8.94 9.33
N ARG A 56 -15.59 -8.08 8.37
CA ARG A 56 -16.61 -7.38 7.60
C ARG A 56 -17.33 -8.37 6.69
N GLN A 57 -18.64 -8.45 6.84
CA GLN A 57 -19.51 -9.23 5.98
C GLN A 57 -20.32 -8.26 5.13
N GLY A 58 -19.99 -8.12 3.88
CA GLY A 58 -20.76 -7.26 3.00
C GLY A 58 -20.24 -7.23 1.57
N LEU A 59 -21.16 -7.26 0.63
CA LEU A 59 -20.89 -7.11 -0.80
C LEU A 59 -20.37 -5.71 -1.17
N ASN A 60 -20.46 -4.75 -0.25
CA ASN A 60 -20.13 -3.34 -0.45
C ASN A 60 -18.81 -2.91 0.23
N THR A 61 -17.93 -3.84 0.54
CA THR A 61 -16.61 -3.48 1.08
C THR A 61 -15.82 -2.69 0.05
N GLN A 62 -15.61 -1.40 0.32
CA GLN A 62 -14.91 -0.50 -0.61
C GLN A 62 -13.41 -0.72 -0.61
N PHE A 63 -12.84 -1.04 0.57
CA PHE A 63 -11.42 -1.23 0.77
C PHE A 63 -11.12 -2.63 1.24
N THR A 64 -10.19 -3.30 0.57
CA THR A 64 -9.68 -4.60 1.04
C THR A 64 -8.84 -4.40 2.30
N LEU A 65 -8.65 -5.47 3.07
CA LEU A 65 -7.76 -5.45 4.22
C LEU A 65 -6.33 -5.05 3.82
N ALA A 66 -5.85 -5.56 2.69
CA ALA A 66 -4.54 -5.20 2.14
C ALA A 66 -4.44 -3.72 1.78
N ASP A 67 -5.48 -3.13 1.17
CA ASP A 67 -5.50 -1.70 0.85
C ASP A 67 -5.41 -0.83 2.10
N LEU A 68 -6.13 -1.17 3.15
CA LEU A 68 -6.10 -0.44 4.43
C LEU A 68 -4.75 -0.55 5.12
N LEU A 69 -4.17 -1.74 5.14
CA LEU A 69 -2.85 -1.95 5.74
C LEU A 69 -1.76 -1.23 4.93
N ARG A 70 -1.80 -1.31 3.61
CA ARG A 70 -0.89 -0.55 2.74
C ARG A 70 -0.98 0.94 3.02
N GLN A 71 -2.18 1.50 3.02
CA GLN A 71 -2.35 2.94 3.25
C GLN A 71 -1.82 3.36 4.61
N SER A 72 -2.08 2.57 5.65
CA SER A 72 -1.57 2.82 7.01
C SER A 72 -0.04 2.78 7.06
N VAL A 73 0.59 1.78 6.47
CA VAL A 73 2.04 1.62 6.47
C VAL A 73 2.71 2.65 5.55
N TYR A 74 2.18 2.84 4.34
CA TYR A 74 2.80 3.71 3.34
C TYR A 74 2.71 5.18 3.70
N SER A 75 1.63 5.62 4.34
CA SER A 75 1.55 6.99 4.86
C SER A 75 2.66 7.27 5.88
N ARG A 76 2.95 6.32 6.76
CA ARG A 76 4.05 6.44 7.72
C ARG A 76 5.42 6.42 7.05
N LEU A 77 5.62 5.58 6.04
CA LEU A 77 6.86 5.57 5.23
C LEU A 77 7.09 6.90 4.52
N ALA A 78 6.02 7.58 4.11
CA ALA A 78 6.09 8.89 3.48
C ALA A 78 6.23 10.05 4.48
N GLY A 79 6.24 9.75 5.79
CA GLY A 79 6.40 10.74 6.85
C GLY A 79 5.11 11.33 7.40
N TYR A 80 3.94 10.78 7.03
CA TYR A 80 2.65 11.20 7.57
C TYR A 80 2.31 10.33 8.79
N GLU A 81 2.63 10.83 9.96
CA GLU A 81 2.44 10.09 11.22
C GLU A 81 0.99 10.12 11.70
N ASP A 82 0.21 11.12 11.29
CA ASP A 82 -1.14 11.36 11.74
C ASP A 82 -2.17 10.89 10.70
N LEU A 83 -3.21 10.20 11.17
CA LEU A 83 -4.36 9.81 10.35
C LEU A 83 -5.15 11.02 9.80
N ASN A 84 -5.01 12.20 10.37
CA ASN A 84 -5.67 13.41 9.88
C ASN A 84 -5.27 13.78 8.46
N ASP A 85 -4.09 13.35 8.01
CA ASP A 85 -3.65 13.54 6.63
C ASP A 85 -4.37 12.62 5.63
N ALA A 86 -5.07 11.59 6.08
CA ALA A 86 -5.71 10.60 5.21
C ALA A 86 -6.73 11.24 4.25
N ALA A 87 -7.47 12.25 4.68
CA ALA A 87 -8.43 12.95 3.82
C ALA A 87 -7.73 13.63 2.62
N ARG A 88 -6.57 14.23 2.84
CA ARG A 88 -5.75 14.83 1.78
C ARG A 88 -5.11 13.76 0.91
N LEU A 89 -4.52 12.74 1.52
CA LEU A 89 -3.85 11.65 0.83
C LEU A 89 -4.82 10.81 0.00
N SER A 90 -6.08 10.72 0.38
CA SER A 90 -7.09 9.97 -0.37
C SER A 90 -7.28 10.45 -1.81
N ALA A 91 -7.03 11.73 -2.07
CA ALA A 91 -7.10 12.34 -3.39
C ALA A 91 -5.73 12.44 -4.08
N ASP A 92 -4.65 12.13 -3.39
CA ASP A 92 -3.30 12.19 -3.93
C ASP A 92 -3.10 11.11 -5.02
N PRO A 93 -2.58 11.47 -6.21
CA PRO A 93 -2.40 10.52 -7.31
C PRO A 93 -1.55 9.30 -6.94
N THR A 94 -0.49 9.47 -6.16
CA THR A 94 0.39 8.36 -5.75
C THR A 94 -0.36 7.40 -4.83
N PHE A 95 -1.07 7.91 -3.82
CA PHE A 95 -1.86 7.08 -2.91
C PHE A 95 -3.02 6.37 -3.60
N ARG A 96 -3.55 6.94 -4.67
CA ARG A 96 -4.55 6.25 -5.51
C ARG A 96 -3.93 5.13 -6.33
N LEU A 97 -2.75 5.32 -6.88
CA LEU A 97 -2.06 4.33 -7.73
C LEU A 97 -1.53 3.12 -6.96
N ILE A 98 -1.09 3.30 -5.72
CA ILE A 98 -0.54 2.20 -4.92
C ILE A 98 -1.59 1.23 -4.38
N GLY A 99 -2.86 1.61 -4.39
CA GLY A 99 -3.96 0.75 -3.98
C GLY A 99 -4.41 -0.26 -5.04
N SER A 100 -5.49 -0.95 -4.74
CA SER A 100 -6.18 -1.80 -5.72
C SER A 100 -6.87 -0.97 -6.82
N PRO A 101 -7.27 -1.58 -7.94
CA PRO A 101 -7.98 -0.89 -9.02
C PRO A 101 -9.23 -0.12 -8.57
N LYS A 102 -9.90 -0.57 -7.52
CA LYS A 102 -11.06 0.14 -6.95
C LYS A 102 -10.68 1.52 -6.40
N ILE A 103 -9.47 1.64 -5.86
CA ILE A 103 -8.95 2.89 -5.28
C ILE A 103 -8.52 3.86 -6.38
N TRP A 104 -8.05 3.38 -7.52
CA TRP A 104 -7.60 4.23 -8.62
C TRP A 104 -8.68 5.24 -9.06
N ASP A 105 -9.92 4.79 -9.13
CA ASP A 105 -11.04 5.64 -9.54
C ASP A 105 -11.73 6.37 -8.39
N ARG A 106 -11.83 5.73 -7.22
CA ARG A 106 -12.65 6.21 -6.10
C ARG A 106 -11.88 6.97 -5.02
N GLY A 107 -10.55 6.87 -5.02
CA GLY A 107 -9.70 7.42 -3.97
C GLY A 107 -9.45 6.44 -2.84
N ALA A 108 -8.40 6.72 -2.05
CA ALA A 108 -8.00 5.93 -0.89
C ALA A 108 -8.91 6.21 0.32
N ALA A 109 -8.71 5.47 1.41
CA ALA A 109 -9.55 5.58 2.60
C ALA A 109 -9.39 6.92 3.30
N LEU A 110 -10.49 7.42 3.83
CA LEU A 110 -10.53 8.63 4.65
C LEU A 110 -10.12 8.34 6.10
N THR A 111 -9.91 9.39 6.87
CA THR A 111 -9.46 9.32 8.28
C THR A 111 -10.33 8.41 9.13
N SER A 112 -11.65 8.51 9.01
CA SER A 112 -12.58 7.68 9.79
C SER A 112 -12.44 6.19 9.52
N THR A 113 -12.24 5.82 8.26
CA THR A 113 -12.06 4.42 7.86
C THR A 113 -10.73 3.87 8.36
N LEU A 114 -9.64 4.63 8.22
CA LEU A 114 -8.34 4.23 8.73
C LEU A 114 -8.30 4.17 10.25
N HIS A 115 -8.93 5.12 10.93
CA HIS A 115 -9.04 5.11 12.38
C HIS A 115 -9.76 3.86 12.86
N TRP A 116 -10.90 3.54 12.27
CA TRP A 116 -11.62 2.30 12.57
C TRP A 116 -10.75 1.05 12.32
N PHE A 117 -10.07 1.02 11.18
CA PHE A 117 -9.17 -0.10 10.85
C PHE A 117 -8.07 -0.30 11.90
N GLU A 118 -7.40 0.76 12.29
CA GLU A 118 -6.28 0.70 13.24
C GLU A 118 -6.74 0.42 14.68
N THR A 119 -7.92 0.90 15.08
CA THR A 119 -8.40 0.80 16.47
C THR A 119 -9.32 -0.38 16.71
N GLU A 120 -10.12 -0.80 15.73
CA GLU A 120 -11.16 -1.81 15.92
C GLU A 120 -10.84 -3.13 15.21
N LEU A 121 -10.26 -3.08 14.01
CA LEU A 121 -9.98 -4.28 13.24
C LEU A 121 -8.59 -4.83 13.54
N LEU A 122 -7.57 -4.00 13.43
CA LEU A 122 -6.18 -4.42 13.58
C LEU A 122 -5.83 -4.81 15.02
N THR A 123 -6.52 -4.24 16.00
CA THR A 123 -6.32 -4.51 17.44
C THR A 123 -7.01 -5.77 17.93
N ARG A 124 -7.77 -6.47 17.12
CA ARG A 124 -8.31 -7.77 17.48
C ARG A 124 -7.17 -8.74 17.75
N GLU A 125 -7.34 -9.60 18.75
CA GLU A 125 -6.29 -10.51 19.20
C GLU A 125 -5.73 -11.35 18.05
N GLU A 126 -6.60 -11.94 17.24
CA GLU A 126 -6.19 -12.74 16.07
C GLU A 126 -5.36 -11.92 15.06
N ASN A 127 -5.67 -10.63 14.89
CA ASN A 127 -4.93 -9.77 13.95
C ASN A 127 -3.61 -9.27 14.55
N LEU A 128 -3.58 -8.94 15.83
CA LEU A 128 -2.33 -8.61 16.52
C LEU A 128 -1.33 -9.78 16.46
N VAL A 129 -1.81 -10.99 16.73
CA VAL A 129 -1.00 -12.21 16.59
C VAL A 129 -0.60 -12.44 15.14
N GLY A 130 -1.50 -12.21 14.19
CA GLY A 130 -1.29 -12.37 12.75
C GLY A 130 -0.26 -11.42 12.15
N LEU A 131 0.00 -10.26 12.74
CA LEU A 131 1.02 -9.32 12.26
C LEU A 131 2.44 -9.89 12.33
N MET A 132 2.74 -10.74 13.28
CA MET A 132 4.07 -11.36 13.39
C MET A 132 4.37 -12.28 12.20
N PRO A 133 3.50 -13.25 11.84
CA PRO A 133 3.73 -14.06 10.64
C PRO A 133 3.67 -13.26 9.34
N VAL A 134 2.91 -12.15 9.26
CA VAL A 134 2.97 -11.23 8.10
C VAL A 134 4.38 -10.69 7.94
N ASN A 135 4.97 -10.17 9.01
CA ASN A 135 6.34 -9.66 8.97
C ASN A 135 7.35 -10.76 8.58
N ARG A 136 7.25 -11.95 9.16
CA ARG A 136 8.11 -13.10 8.80
C ARG A 136 7.93 -13.51 7.35
N GLY A 137 6.71 -13.51 6.84
CA GLY A 137 6.39 -13.85 5.47
C GLY A 137 7.06 -12.88 4.49
N VAL A 138 7.01 -11.59 4.75
CA VAL A 138 7.69 -10.57 3.92
C VAL A 138 9.21 -10.77 3.93
N ILE A 139 9.81 -10.96 5.11
CA ILE A 139 11.25 -11.21 5.24
C ILE A 139 11.65 -12.49 4.52
N GLY A 140 10.86 -13.56 4.62
CA GLY A 140 11.13 -14.84 3.98
C GLY A 140 11.07 -14.82 2.46
N GLN A 141 10.38 -13.85 1.86
CA GLN A 141 10.32 -13.64 0.41
C GLN A 141 11.46 -12.77 -0.12
N ALA A 142 12.08 -12.01 0.76
CA ALA A 142 13.23 -11.19 0.40
C ALA A 142 14.49 -12.05 0.28
#